data_8870add382fd96270070d9b9d5942e35
#
_entry.id   8870add382fd96270070d9b9d5942e35
#
_cell.length_a   1.000
_cell.length_b   1.000
_cell.length_c   1.000
_cell.angle_alpha   90.00
_cell.angle_beta   90.00
_cell.angle_gamma   90.00
#
_symmetry.space_group_name_H-M   'P 1'
#
loop_
_entity.id
_entity.type
_entity.pdbx_description
1 polymer ?
#
loop_
_entity_poly.entity_id
_entity_poly.type
_entity_poly.pdbx_seq_one_letter_code
_entity_poly.pdbx_strand_id
1 'polypeptide(L)'
;MANNHNTPNIPLVVHVGFSGSRRLLPEAGNQSELLRQIESCMTDALQAIPEKFNLNNNFLCGVSQLAVGADTLFARVCQEAKIPQRVFLPQHFDEFVNAKGTQGSDFSESEKEQATKLFGSDHVIQQRVASSSNDRTTRFEQTNLEILNASDVIVCLLREDAKESVAGAVGMLKRAKRRNIPVLEMRVSVDNGIATTKDIWHNTEHFQAPTLPSQFNELEMVPYDANDGLPDPIEYCTPLKQFASSEANWYSKWFHRAAAIIILTHVAATIVATIGLLTHGSNHGHGEEHHDYVFPIIELSLLLLGLGFHLYLHWRHIGKSWAFVRLIAETNRSVSAVRKINCGLEYLFRLPLPSELKPVFRSINVVHLNATKSGADEQWETCRDEYLSKRIDNQLAFYDDRYLRAEKWRKCCSWMFTAFSTASVLIILSNFLGDQLREHIPHWVAGLGIIFPVIAVGAMSLSAAADLEARSETFRSTASFLREQRPKFEDAMSMNELSQLALETEERLLGETANWFSRRSYLGVA
;
A
#
# COMPACT_ATOMS: atom_id res chain seq x y z
N MET A 1 -13.11 -14.10 28.23
CA MET A 1 -13.43 -12.73 27.80
C MET A 1 -13.46 -12.81 26.28
N ALA A 2 -14.62 -12.72 25.66
CA ALA A 2 -14.78 -12.81 24.21
C ALA A 2 -14.06 -11.61 23.57
N ASN A 3 -13.08 -11.90 22.71
CA ASN A 3 -12.50 -10.90 21.82
C ASN A 3 -13.65 -10.40 20.91
N ASN A 4 -14.17 -9.21 21.20
CA ASN A 4 -14.87 -8.43 20.21
C ASN A 4 -13.84 -8.13 19.11
N HIS A 5 -13.76 -8.99 18.10
CA HIS A 5 -13.16 -8.64 16.84
C HIS A 5 -14.03 -7.52 16.27
N ASN A 6 -13.58 -6.27 16.45
CA ASN A 6 -14.16 -5.12 15.78
C ASN A 6 -14.18 -5.44 14.29
N THR A 7 -15.34 -5.68 13.75
CA THR A 7 -15.55 -5.71 12.30
C THR A 7 -15.02 -4.39 11.76
N PRO A 8 -14.17 -4.41 10.74
CA PRO A 8 -13.62 -3.17 10.19
C PRO A 8 -14.77 -2.29 9.72
N ASN A 9 -14.77 -1.02 10.13
CA ASN A 9 -15.78 -0.04 9.73
C ASN A 9 -15.71 0.30 8.22
N ILE A 10 -14.65 -0.13 7.54
CA ILE A 10 -14.43 0.05 6.10
C ILE A 10 -14.61 -1.31 5.43
N PRO A 11 -15.46 -1.43 4.39
CA PRO A 11 -15.59 -2.65 3.61
C PRO A 11 -14.24 -3.05 2.99
N LEU A 12 -13.80 -4.28 3.19
CA LEU A 12 -12.58 -4.82 2.60
C LEU A 12 -12.90 -5.97 1.65
N VAL A 13 -12.13 -6.10 0.57
CA VAL A 13 -12.31 -7.17 -0.40
C VAL A 13 -11.77 -8.49 0.13
N VAL A 14 -12.53 -9.57 -0.13
CA VAL A 14 -12.06 -10.95 -0.02
C VAL A 14 -12.06 -11.56 -1.42
N HIS A 15 -10.89 -11.98 -1.88
CA HIS A 15 -10.72 -12.58 -3.19
C HIS A 15 -11.00 -14.09 -3.12
N VAL A 16 -11.98 -14.52 -3.90
CA VAL A 16 -12.35 -15.93 -4.06
C VAL A 16 -11.77 -16.45 -5.36
N GLY A 17 -10.66 -17.19 -5.25
CA GLY A 17 -10.06 -17.86 -6.40
C GLY A 17 -10.85 -19.10 -6.79
N PHE A 18 -10.92 -19.35 -8.08
CA PHE A 18 -11.64 -20.49 -8.60
C PHE A 18 -10.80 -21.34 -9.54
N SER A 19 -10.98 -22.63 -9.49
CA SER A 19 -10.51 -23.57 -10.49
C SER A 19 -11.41 -24.81 -10.53
N GLY A 20 -11.72 -25.28 -11.71
CA GLY A 20 -12.61 -26.44 -11.81
C GLY A 20 -12.33 -27.38 -12.98
N SER A 21 -13.08 -28.48 -13.03
CA SER A 21 -13.00 -29.45 -14.09
C SER A 21 -13.59 -28.90 -15.40
N ARG A 22 -12.89 -29.08 -16.52
CA ARG A 22 -13.37 -28.64 -17.84
C ARG A 22 -14.65 -29.36 -18.27
N ARG A 23 -14.81 -30.62 -17.92
CA ARG A 23 -16.01 -31.43 -18.17
C ARG A 23 -16.54 -31.90 -16.84
N LEU A 24 -17.64 -31.29 -16.37
CA LEU A 24 -18.24 -31.57 -15.06
C LEU A 24 -19.19 -32.75 -15.11
N LEU A 25 -19.89 -32.91 -16.23
CA LEU A 25 -20.95 -33.89 -16.38
C LEU A 25 -20.54 -35.03 -17.34
N PRO A 26 -21.12 -36.23 -17.19
CA PRO A 26 -21.02 -37.29 -18.19
C PRO A 26 -21.74 -36.86 -19.48
N GLU A 27 -21.32 -37.42 -20.63
CA GLU A 27 -21.88 -37.06 -21.95
C GLU A 27 -23.37 -37.42 -22.13
N ALA A 28 -23.94 -38.24 -21.24
CA ALA A 28 -25.31 -38.69 -21.28
C ALA A 28 -26.19 -37.95 -20.24
N GLY A 29 -27.38 -37.46 -20.65
CA GLY A 29 -28.37 -36.83 -19.80
C GLY A 29 -28.77 -35.41 -20.24
N ASN A 30 -29.73 -34.80 -19.50
CA ASN A 30 -30.14 -33.42 -19.71
C ASN A 30 -29.09 -32.46 -19.10
N GLN A 31 -28.05 -32.17 -19.87
CA GLN A 31 -26.91 -31.38 -19.37
C GLN A 31 -27.32 -29.99 -18.88
N SER A 32 -28.32 -29.34 -19.51
CA SER A 32 -28.75 -28.00 -19.13
C SER A 32 -29.35 -27.94 -17.73
N GLU A 33 -30.17 -28.94 -17.36
CA GLU A 33 -30.78 -29.00 -16.05
C GLU A 33 -29.76 -29.36 -14.95
N LEU A 34 -28.87 -30.31 -15.24
CA LEU A 34 -27.78 -30.68 -14.32
C LEU A 34 -26.82 -29.51 -14.06
N LEU A 35 -26.49 -28.72 -15.10
CA LEU A 35 -25.66 -27.51 -14.92
C LEU A 35 -26.36 -26.47 -14.04
N ARG A 36 -27.67 -26.24 -14.19
CA ARG A 36 -28.43 -25.33 -13.30
C ARG A 36 -28.40 -25.77 -11.84
N GLN A 37 -28.50 -27.07 -11.57
CA GLN A 37 -28.41 -27.59 -10.20
C GLN A 37 -27.02 -27.34 -9.62
N ILE A 38 -25.95 -27.52 -10.40
CA ILE A 38 -24.57 -27.22 -9.98
C ILE A 38 -24.38 -25.71 -9.76
N GLU A 39 -24.97 -24.86 -10.60
CA GLU A 39 -24.97 -23.40 -10.42
C GLU A 39 -25.62 -23.00 -9.10
N SER A 40 -26.78 -23.59 -8.77
CA SER A 40 -27.43 -23.35 -7.48
C SER A 40 -26.52 -23.73 -6.31
N CYS A 41 -25.92 -24.93 -6.34
CA CYS A 41 -24.98 -25.36 -5.30
C CYS A 41 -23.77 -24.40 -5.17
N MET A 42 -23.25 -23.89 -6.31
CA MET A 42 -22.13 -22.94 -6.29
C MET A 42 -22.55 -21.57 -5.75
N THR A 43 -23.77 -21.11 -6.08
CA THR A 43 -24.32 -19.87 -5.53
C THR A 43 -24.44 -19.95 -4.02
N ASP A 44 -25.04 -21.06 -3.50
CA ASP A 44 -25.15 -21.30 -2.07
C ASP A 44 -23.77 -21.34 -1.39
N ALA A 45 -22.80 -22.00 -2.02
CA ALA A 45 -21.44 -22.08 -1.53
C ALA A 45 -20.75 -20.70 -1.45
N LEU A 46 -20.92 -19.84 -2.47
CA LEU A 46 -20.36 -18.48 -2.45
C LEU A 46 -21.04 -17.59 -1.40
N GLN A 47 -22.35 -17.70 -1.25
CA GLN A 47 -23.10 -16.98 -0.21
C GLN A 47 -22.73 -17.44 1.22
N ALA A 48 -22.33 -18.69 1.39
CA ALA A 48 -21.88 -19.22 2.68
C ALA A 48 -20.46 -18.73 3.10
N ILE A 49 -19.64 -18.22 2.18
CA ILE A 49 -18.27 -17.75 2.50
C ILE A 49 -18.28 -16.61 3.52
N PRO A 50 -19.08 -15.53 3.37
CA PRO A 50 -19.14 -14.45 4.35
C PRO A 50 -19.56 -14.93 5.73
N GLU A 51 -20.55 -15.79 5.82
CA GLU A 51 -21.03 -16.36 7.08
C GLU A 51 -19.96 -17.25 7.73
N LYS A 52 -19.32 -18.13 6.93
CA LYS A 52 -18.29 -19.07 7.40
C LYS A 52 -17.10 -18.37 8.05
N PHE A 53 -16.74 -17.19 7.55
CA PHE A 53 -15.55 -16.45 7.99
C PHE A 53 -15.89 -15.15 8.75
N ASN A 54 -17.14 -14.92 9.11
CA ASN A 54 -17.61 -13.71 9.82
C ASN A 54 -17.26 -12.40 9.08
N LEU A 55 -17.55 -12.34 7.77
CA LEU A 55 -17.20 -11.23 6.89
C LEU A 55 -18.35 -10.22 6.69
N ASN A 56 -19.06 -9.86 7.74
CA ASN A 56 -20.34 -9.13 7.69
C ASN A 56 -20.28 -7.74 6.99
N ASN A 57 -19.09 -7.17 6.80
CA ASN A 57 -18.92 -5.86 6.16
C ASN A 57 -17.91 -5.91 5.01
N ASN A 58 -17.68 -7.08 4.42
CA ASN A 58 -16.72 -7.26 3.35
C ASN A 58 -17.45 -7.60 2.05
N PHE A 59 -16.80 -7.29 0.91
CA PHE A 59 -17.31 -7.67 -0.39
C PHE A 59 -16.41 -8.75 -1.04
N LEU A 60 -17.02 -9.60 -1.84
CA LEU A 60 -16.31 -10.64 -2.56
C LEU A 60 -15.83 -10.14 -3.93
N CYS A 61 -14.71 -10.70 -4.40
CA CYS A 61 -14.24 -10.54 -5.77
C CYS A 61 -13.78 -11.90 -6.28
N GLY A 62 -14.39 -12.38 -7.36
CA GLY A 62 -13.99 -13.62 -8.01
C GLY A 62 -12.67 -13.50 -8.76
N VAL A 63 -11.84 -14.55 -8.77
CA VAL A 63 -10.60 -14.63 -9.55
C VAL A 63 -10.54 -15.98 -10.26
N SER A 64 -10.62 -15.99 -11.60
CA SER A 64 -10.62 -17.25 -12.37
C SER A 64 -9.95 -17.11 -13.74
N GLN A 65 -9.88 -18.23 -14.50
CA GLN A 65 -9.32 -18.26 -15.85
C GLN A 65 -10.37 -18.03 -16.96
N LEU A 66 -11.62 -18.23 -16.69
CA LEU A 66 -12.69 -18.30 -17.70
C LEU A 66 -12.50 -19.46 -18.70
N ALA A 67 -11.92 -20.59 -18.26
CA ALA A 67 -11.79 -21.79 -19.07
C ALA A 67 -13.15 -22.47 -19.28
N VAL A 68 -13.24 -23.34 -20.31
CA VAL A 68 -14.47 -24.10 -20.60
C VAL A 68 -14.89 -24.96 -19.40
N GLY A 69 -16.20 -25.05 -19.16
CA GLY A 69 -16.80 -25.87 -18.10
C GLY A 69 -16.97 -25.12 -16.78
N ALA A 70 -16.31 -25.57 -15.72
CA ALA A 70 -16.51 -25.03 -14.38
C ALA A 70 -16.16 -23.54 -14.24
N ASP A 71 -15.13 -23.06 -14.92
CA ASP A 71 -14.74 -21.64 -14.84
C ASP A 71 -15.77 -20.70 -15.48
N THR A 72 -16.38 -21.10 -16.62
CA THR A 72 -17.49 -20.34 -17.23
C THR A 72 -18.75 -20.38 -16.38
N LEU A 73 -18.99 -21.49 -15.70
CA LEU A 73 -20.07 -21.62 -14.72
C LEU A 73 -19.87 -20.66 -13.54
N PHE A 74 -18.68 -20.64 -12.97
CA PHE A 74 -18.33 -19.70 -11.90
C PHE A 74 -18.51 -18.24 -12.33
N ALA A 75 -18.10 -17.88 -13.55
CA ALA A 75 -18.26 -16.53 -14.06
C ALA A 75 -19.75 -16.13 -14.20
N ARG A 76 -20.63 -17.05 -14.59
CA ARG A 76 -22.10 -16.81 -14.59
C ARG A 76 -22.64 -16.58 -13.20
N VAL A 77 -22.26 -17.43 -12.26
CA VAL A 77 -22.67 -17.29 -10.85
C VAL A 77 -22.19 -15.95 -10.27
N CYS A 78 -20.95 -15.54 -10.55
CA CYS A 78 -20.45 -14.22 -10.16
C CYS A 78 -21.28 -13.08 -10.78
N GLN A 79 -21.66 -13.20 -12.06
CA GLN A 79 -22.48 -12.21 -12.75
C GLN A 79 -23.88 -12.10 -12.12
N GLU A 80 -24.55 -13.21 -11.86
CA GLU A 80 -25.87 -13.25 -11.24
C GLU A 80 -25.87 -12.72 -9.81
N ALA A 81 -24.83 -13.06 -9.04
CA ALA A 81 -24.64 -12.60 -7.68
C ALA A 81 -24.03 -11.17 -7.59
N LYS A 82 -23.83 -10.47 -8.72
CA LYS A 82 -23.18 -9.15 -8.82
C LYS A 82 -21.78 -9.09 -8.18
N ILE A 83 -21.07 -10.23 -8.14
CA ILE A 83 -19.70 -10.33 -7.64
C ILE A 83 -18.75 -9.91 -8.77
N PRO A 84 -17.94 -8.85 -8.60
CA PRO A 84 -16.96 -8.45 -9.59
C PRO A 84 -15.92 -9.56 -9.80
N GLN A 85 -15.44 -9.72 -11.03
CA GLN A 85 -14.52 -10.78 -11.38
C GLN A 85 -13.24 -10.24 -12.03
N ARG A 86 -12.10 -10.78 -11.61
CA ARG A 86 -10.79 -10.61 -12.25
C ARG A 86 -10.48 -11.87 -13.04
N VAL A 87 -10.24 -11.73 -14.34
CA VAL A 87 -9.95 -12.86 -15.24
C VAL A 87 -8.47 -12.88 -15.56
N PHE A 88 -7.82 -13.98 -15.20
CA PHE A 88 -6.41 -14.24 -15.50
C PHE A 88 -6.32 -15.33 -16.58
N LEU A 89 -5.76 -14.98 -17.72
CA LEU A 89 -5.70 -15.84 -18.89
C LEU A 89 -4.29 -16.41 -19.09
N PRO A 90 -4.17 -17.65 -19.61
CA PRO A 90 -2.88 -18.23 -19.95
C PRO A 90 -2.25 -17.62 -21.20
N GLN A 91 -3.06 -16.96 -22.05
CA GLN A 91 -2.67 -16.24 -23.27
C GLN A 91 -3.77 -15.23 -23.63
N HIS A 92 -3.59 -14.43 -24.69
CA HIS A 92 -4.63 -13.51 -25.14
C HIS A 92 -5.97 -14.22 -25.40
N PHE A 93 -7.08 -13.54 -25.10
CA PHE A 93 -8.40 -14.18 -25.08
C PHE A 93 -8.78 -14.83 -26.41
N ASP A 94 -8.56 -14.15 -27.54
CA ASP A 94 -8.86 -14.69 -28.86
C ASP A 94 -8.05 -15.95 -29.19
N GLU A 95 -6.78 -15.98 -28.79
CA GLU A 95 -5.94 -17.17 -28.92
C GLU A 95 -6.39 -18.28 -27.97
N PHE A 96 -6.83 -17.91 -26.77
CA PHE A 96 -7.26 -18.85 -25.74
C PHE A 96 -8.52 -19.60 -26.15
N VAL A 97 -9.56 -18.91 -26.63
CA VAL A 97 -10.82 -19.55 -27.03
C VAL A 97 -10.71 -20.31 -28.35
N ASN A 98 -9.75 -19.95 -29.23
CA ASN A 98 -9.49 -20.62 -30.49
C ASN A 98 -8.34 -21.65 -30.41
N ALA A 99 -7.74 -21.85 -29.25
CA ALA A 99 -6.63 -22.80 -29.07
C ALA A 99 -7.08 -24.22 -29.43
N LYS A 100 -6.27 -24.90 -30.28
CA LYS A 100 -6.47 -26.31 -30.59
C LYS A 100 -5.73 -27.14 -29.57
N GLY A 101 -6.47 -27.97 -28.82
CA GLY A 101 -5.90 -29.00 -27.96
C GLY A 101 -5.44 -30.22 -28.72
N THR A 102 -4.97 -31.26 -28.03
CA THR A 102 -4.55 -32.55 -28.62
C THR A 102 -5.70 -33.31 -29.33
N GLN A 103 -6.97 -32.94 -29.04
CA GLN A 103 -8.18 -33.58 -29.56
C GLN A 103 -9.13 -32.61 -30.31
N GLY A 104 -8.62 -31.45 -30.76
CA GLY A 104 -9.42 -30.40 -31.40
C GLY A 104 -9.50 -29.12 -30.59
N SER A 105 -10.51 -28.25 -30.86
CA SER A 105 -10.73 -27.04 -30.08
C SER A 105 -11.19 -27.39 -28.65
N ASP A 106 -10.64 -26.72 -27.65
CA ASP A 106 -11.07 -26.87 -26.25
C ASP A 106 -12.50 -26.36 -26.03
N PHE A 107 -12.95 -25.38 -26.85
CA PHE A 107 -14.27 -24.76 -26.82
C PHE A 107 -15.09 -25.18 -28.04
N SER A 108 -16.33 -25.54 -27.83
CA SER A 108 -17.34 -25.59 -28.91
C SER A 108 -17.74 -24.16 -29.32
N GLU A 109 -18.42 -23.98 -30.46
CA GLU A 109 -18.83 -22.64 -30.92
C GLU A 109 -19.79 -21.96 -29.92
N SER A 110 -20.70 -22.70 -29.30
CA SER A 110 -21.59 -22.17 -28.27
C SER A 110 -20.87 -21.77 -26.98
N GLU A 111 -19.83 -22.51 -26.57
CA GLU A 111 -19.00 -22.19 -25.42
C GLU A 111 -18.11 -20.97 -25.69
N LYS A 112 -17.61 -20.80 -26.94
CA LYS A 112 -16.88 -19.59 -27.34
C LYS A 112 -17.77 -18.34 -27.24
N GLU A 113 -19.00 -18.44 -27.80
CA GLU A 113 -19.95 -17.33 -27.72
C GLU A 113 -20.27 -16.95 -26.29
N GLN A 114 -20.50 -17.94 -25.43
CA GLN A 114 -20.75 -17.74 -24.01
C GLN A 114 -19.54 -17.12 -23.29
N ALA A 115 -18.33 -17.65 -23.51
CA ALA A 115 -17.11 -17.12 -22.92
C ALA A 115 -16.86 -15.68 -23.39
N THR A 116 -17.08 -15.36 -24.67
CA THR A 116 -16.95 -14.01 -25.21
C THR A 116 -17.92 -13.03 -24.56
N LYS A 117 -19.19 -13.45 -24.39
CA LYS A 117 -20.20 -12.64 -23.70
C LYS A 117 -19.83 -12.36 -22.26
N LEU A 118 -19.36 -13.37 -21.51
CA LEU A 118 -18.92 -13.23 -20.13
C LEU A 118 -17.69 -12.35 -20.03
N PHE A 119 -16.70 -12.55 -20.90
CA PHE A 119 -15.47 -11.78 -20.93
C PHE A 119 -15.70 -10.28 -21.19
N GLY A 120 -16.65 -9.94 -22.06
CA GLY A 120 -17.05 -8.57 -22.35
C GLY A 120 -18.05 -7.95 -21.37
N SER A 121 -18.50 -8.68 -20.35
CA SER A 121 -19.53 -8.20 -19.43
C SER A 121 -18.99 -7.25 -18.36
N ASP A 122 -19.89 -6.44 -17.78
CA ASP A 122 -19.53 -5.40 -16.81
C ASP A 122 -18.99 -5.94 -15.48
N HIS A 123 -19.36 -7.18 -15.11
CA HIS A 123 -18.84 -7.78 -13.88
C HIS A 123 -17.36 -8.20 -13.98
N VAL A 124 -16.79 -8.37 -15.18
CA VAL A 124 -15.35 -8.62 -15.37
C VAL A 124 -14.60 -7.29 -15.31
N ILE A 125 -14.07 -6.95 -14.15
CA ILE A 125 -13.41 -5.67 -13.87
C ILE A 125 -11.94 -5.64 -14.28
N GLN A 126 -11.29 -6.80 -14.46
CA GLN A 126 -9.90 -6.90 -14.89
C GLN A 126 -9.69 -8.11 -15.80
N GLN A 127 -8.91 -7.90 -16.86
CA GLN A 127 -8.47 -8.93 -17.78
C GLN A 127 -6.93 -8.86 -17.84
N ARG A 128 -6.26 -10.01 -17.61
CA ARG A 128 -4.80 -10.07 -17.58
C ARG A 128 -4.27 -11.37 -18.16
N VAL A 129 -3.27 -11.29 -19.02
CA VAL A 129 -2.47 -12.45 -19.44
C VAL A 129 -1.44 -12.73 -18.35
N ALA A 130 -1.52 -13.91 -17.73
CA ALA A 130 -0.73 -14.29 -16.57
C ALA A 130 0.62 -14.97 -16.92
N SER A 131 0.83 -15.34 -18.17
CA SER A 131 2.01 -16.07 -18.61
C SER A 131 2.55 -15.57 -19.94
N SER A 132 3.88 -15.53 -20.06
CA SER A 132 4.61 -15.30 -21.32
C SER A 132 5.27 -16.56 -21.87
N SER A 133 5.05 -17.72 -21.26
CA SER A 133 5.63 -19.00 -21.72
C SER A 133 5.03 -19.46 -23.04
N ASN A 134 5.81 -20.13 -23.88
CA ASN A 134 5.34 -20.77 -25.10
C ASN A 134 4.77 -22.19 -24.85
N ASP A 135 5.15 -22.83 -23.73
CA ASP A 135 4.62 -24.14 -23.37
C ASP A 135 3.22 -24.04 -22.74
N ARG A 136 2.29 -24.80 -23.29
CA ARG A 136 0.88 -24.79 -22.88
C ARG A 136 0.71 -25.17 -21.40
N THR A 137 1.34 -26.24 -20.95
CA THR A 137 1.21 -26.72 -19.57
C THR A 137 1.72 -25.68 -18.59
N THR A 138 2.88 -25.11 -18.89
CA THR A 138 3.51 -24.05 -18.11
C THR A 138 2.62 -22.80 -18.05
N ARG A 139 1.96 -22.40 -19.14
CA ARG A 139 1.01 -21.27 -19.15
C ARG A 139 -0.12 -21.46 -18.17
N PHE A 140 -0.80 -22.61 -18.22
CA PHE A 140 -1.90 -22.91 -17.28
C PHE A 140 -1.41 -23.01 -15.84
N GLU A 141 -0.23 -23.58 -15.64
CA GLU A 141 0.37 -23.68 -14.31
C GLU A 141 0.68 -22.30 -13.72
N GLN A 142 1.30 -21.41 -14.49
CA GLN A 142 1.58 -20.03 -14.08
C GLN A 142 0.30 -19.25 -13.79
N THR A 143 -0.74 -19.42 -14.63
CA THR A 143 -2.04 -18.79 -14.40
C THR A 143 -2.69 -19.28 -13.11
N ASN A 144 -2.64 -20.59 -12.84
CA ASN A 144 -3.12 -21.14 -11.57
C ASN A 144 -2.34 -20.59 -10.36
N LEU A 145 -1.03 -20.39 -10.49
CA LEU A 145 -0.21 -19.79 -9.44
C LEU A 145 -0.57 -18.32 -9.19
N GLU A 146 -0.83 -17.55 -10.26
CA GLU A 146 -1.27 -16.16 -10.13
C GLU A 146 -2.65 -16.06 -9.45
N ILE A 147 -3.61 -16.92 -9.83
CA ILE A 147 -4.91 -17.01 -9.15
C ILE A 147 -4.73 -17.34 -7.67
N LEU A 148 -3.90 -18.35 -7.37
CA LEU A 148 -3.62 -18.76 -5.99
C LEU A 148 -2.99 -17.63 -5.16
N ASN A 149 -2.04 -16.89 -5.75
CA ASN A 149 -1.38 -15.75 -5.09
C ASN A 149 -2.33 -14.55 -4.88
N ALA A 150 -3.33 -14.40 -5.75
CA ALA A 150 -4.30 -13.32 -5.68
C ALA A 150 -5.47 -13.59 -4.73
N SER A 151 -5.64 -14.83 -4.24
CA SER A 151 -6.84 -15.29 -3.55
C SER A 151 -6.64 -15.44 -2.05
N ASP A 152 -7.68 -15.14 -1.29
CA ASP A 152 -7.75 -15.34 0.16
C ASP A 152 -8.45 -16.67 0.49
N VAL A 153 -9.39 -17.10 -0.37
CA VAL A 153 -10.11 -18.37 -0.30
C VAL A 153 -10.11 -18.99 -1.70
N ILE A 154 -10.01 -20.30 -1.80
CA ILE A 154 -10.10 -21.03 -3.08
C ILE A 154 -11.35 -21.88 -3.10
N VAL A 155 -12.07 -21.87 -4.20
CA VAL A 155 -13.15 -22.82 -4.51
C VAL A 155 -12.70 -23.73 -5.64
N CYS A 156 -12.73 -25.04 -5.41
CA CYS A 156 -12.39 -26.04 -6.42
C CYS A 156 -13.63 -26.90 -6.73
N LEU A 157 -14.17 -26.78 -7.94
CA LEU A 157 -15.29 -27.59 -8.41
C LEU A 157 -14.77 -28.76 -9.26
N LEU A 158 -14.85 -29.96 -8.73
CA LEU A 158 -14.24 -31.16 -9.29
C LEU A 158 -15.30 -32.21 -9.63
N ARG A 159 -15.09 -32.92 -10.74
CA ARG A 159 -15.79 -34.16 -10.99
C ARG A 159 -15.33 -35.23 -9.97
N GLU A 160 -16.18 -36.16 -9.58
CA GLU A 160 -15.87 -37.18 -8.58
C GLU A 160 -14.63 -38.01 -8.96
N ASP A 161 -14.45 -38.34 -10.23
CA ASP A 161 -13.34 -39.12 -10.78
C ASP A 161 -12.18 -38.26 -11.33
N ALA A 162 -12.12 -36.96 -10.97
CA ALA A 162 -11.11 -36.04 -11.47
C ALA A 162 -9.69 -36.52 -11.17
N LYS A 163 -8.89 -36.70 -12.25
CA LYS A 163 -7.49 -37.14 -12.15
C LYS A 163 -6.55 -35.99 -11.83
N GLU A 164 -5.45 -36.34 -11.19
CA GLU A 164 -4.41 -35.37 -10.90
C GLU A 164 -3.69 -34.90 -12.18
N SER A 165 -3.55 -33.57 -12.29
CA SER A 165 -2.76 -32.90 -13.31
C SER A 165 -2.10 -31.68 -12.68
N VAL A 166 -0.83 -31.44 -13.00
CA VAL A 166 -0.05 -30.33 -12.43
C VAL A 166 -0.69 -28.96 -12.72
N ALA A 167 -1.21 -28.78 -13.95
CA ALA A 167 -1.86 -27.55 -14.41
C ALA A 167 -3.38 -27.57 -14.22
N GLY A 168 -3.95 -28.65 -13.67
CA GLY A 168 -5.39 -28.83 -13.48
C GLY A 168 -5.90 -28.43 -12.09
N ALA A 169 -7.23 -28.47 -11.93
CA ALA A 169 -7.91 -28.09 -10.70
C ALA A 169 -7.48 -28.93 -9.47
N VAL A 170 -7.23 -30.23 -9.65
CA VAL A 170 -6.71 -31.09 -8.56
C VAL A 170 -5.30 -30.65 -8.13
N GLY A 171 -4.46 -30.26 -9.09
CA GLY A 171 -3.13 -29.69 -8.79
C GLY A 171 -3.24 -28.37 -8.01
N MET A 172 -4.18 -27.52 -8.38
CA MET A 172 -4.46 -26.27 -7.65
C MET A 172 -4.95 -26.54 -6.23
N LEU A 173 -5.90 -27.44 -6.04
CA LEU A 173 -6.38 -27.89 -4.73
C LEU A 173 -5.23 -28.34 -3.82
N LYS A 174 -4.33 -29.20 -4.32
CA LYS A 174 -3.18 -29.68 -3.55
C LYS A 174 -2.23 -28.54 -3.17
N ARG A 175 -1.96 -27.60 -4.09
CA ARG A 175 -1.11 -26.42 -3.81
C ARG A 175 -1.73 -25.50 -2.78
N ALA A 176 -3.05 -25.23 -2.88
CA ALA A 176 -3.76 -24.43 -1.89
C ALA A 176 -3.69 -25.06 -0.50
N LYS A 177 -3.95 -26.38 -0.39
CA LYS A 177 -3.83 -27.11 0.87
C LYS A 177 -2.41 -27.04 1.47
N ARG A 178 -1.35 -27.19 0.65
CA ARG A 178 0.05 -27.08 1.10
C ARG A 178 0.45 -25.68 1.55
N ARG A 179 -0.19 -24.65 1.00
CA ARG A 179 0.06 -23.23 1.36
C ARG A 179 -0.82 -22.76 2.52
N ASN A 180 -1.58 -23.66 3.14
CA ASN A 180 -2.52 -23.33 4.20
C ASN A 180 -3.57 -22.27 3.79
N ILE A 181 -3.92 -22.19 2.50
CA ILE A 181 -5.00 -21.33 2.03
C ILE A 181 -6.31 -22.08 2.27
N PRO A 182 -7.34 -21.41 2.83
CA PRO A 182 -8.67 -21.98 2.96
C PRO A 182 -9.22 -22.44 1.61
N VAL A 183 -9.71 -23.68 1.54
CA VAL A 183 -10.24 -24.25 0.30
C VAL A 183 -11.59 -24.90 0.54
N LEU A 184 -12.55 -24.53 -0.29
CA LEU A 184 -13.79 -25.29 -0.46
C LEU A 184 -13.62 -26.25 -1.63
N GLU A 185 -13.55 -27.53 -1.35
CA GLU A 185 -13.56 -28.61 -2.34
C GLU A 185 -15.00 -29.08 -2.55
N MET A 186 -15.55 -28.82 -3.75
CA MET A 186 -16.89 -29.24 -4.16
C MET A 186 -16.74 -30.40 -5.16
N ARG A 187 -17.23 -31.59 -4.82
CA ARG A 187 -17.23 -32.74 -5.72
C ARG A 187 -18.61 -33.00 -6.27
N VAL A 188 -18.72 -32.96 -7.59
CA VAL A 188 -19.97 -33.19 -8.31
C VAL A 188 -20.19 -34.67 -8.49
N SER A 189 -21.36 -35.16 -8.04
CA SER A 189 -21.89 -36.46 -8.36
C SER A 189 -23.25 -36.32 -9.04
N VAL A 190 -23.59 -37.27 -9.89
CA VAL A 190 -24.86 -37.31 -10.60
C VAL A 190 -25.53 -38.66 -10.33
N ASP A 191 -26.61 -38.66 -9.55
CA ASP A 191 -27.38 -39.83 -9.21
C ASP A 191 -28.85 -39.67 -9.67
N ASN A 192 -29.35 -40.65 -10.45
CA ASN A 192 -30.73 -40.67 -10.94
C ASN A 192 -31.17 -39.37 -11.67
N GLY A 193 -30.26 -38.70 -12.38
CA GLY A 193 -30.57 -37.47 -13.12
C GLY A 193 -30.61 -36.21 -12.23
N ILE A 194 -30.11 -36.28 -10.99
CA ILE A 194 -29.95 -35.16 -10.07
C ILE A 194 -28.45 -34.94 -9.84
N ALA A 195 -27.98 -33.70 -10.08
CA ALA A 195 -26.61 -33.30 -9.75
C ALA A 195 -26.55 -32.72 -8.32
N THR A 196 -25.61 -33.21 -7.55
CA THR A 196 -25.34 -32.71 -6.18
C THR A 196 -23.87 -32.46 -6.00
N THR A 197 -23.51 -31.61 -5.03
CA THR A 197 -22.13 -31.39 -4.63
C THR A 197 -21.89 -31.91 -3.21
N LYS A 198 -20.75 -32.56 -3.03
CA LYS A 198 -20.21 -32.86 -1.71
C LYS A 198 -19.15 -31.82 -1.36
N ASP A 199 -19.46 -30.99 -0.39
CA ASP A 199 -18.64 -29.85 0.00
C ASP A 199 -17.75 -30.20 1.19
N ILE A 200 -16.45 -29.96 1.04
CA ILE A 200 -15.45 -30.24 2.08
C ILE A 200 -14.57 -29.01 2.24
N TRP A 201 -14.58 -28.43 3.44
CA TRP A 201 -13.69 -27.33 3.80
C TRP A 201 -12.34 -27.85 4.31
N HIS A 202 -11.25 -27.19 3.88
CA HIS A 202 -9.88 -27.44 4.33
C HIS A 202 -9.22 -26.14 4.75
N ASN A 203 -8.34 -26.20 5.76
CA ASN A 203 -7.50 -25.08 6.23
C ASN A 203 -8.27 -23.84 6.69
N THR A 204 -9.52 -24.00 7.12
CA THR A 204 -10.35 -22.85 7.53
C THR A 204 -9.78 -22.12 8.75
N GLU A 205 -9.03 -22.82 9.60
CA GLU A 205 -8.34 -22.29 10.76
C GLU A 205 -7.20 -21.33 10.41
N HIS A 206 -6.70 -21.38 9.18
CA HIS A 206 -5.65 -20.48 8.68
C HIS A 206 -6.19 -19.22 8.01
N PHE A 207 -7.52 -19.09 7.88
CA PHE A 207 -8.11 -17.87 7.33
C PHE A 207 -7.81 -16.68 8.23
N GLN A 208 -7.23 -15.65 7.65
CA GLN A 208 -7.04 -14.37 8.30
C GLN A 208 -7.99 -13.36 7.66
N ALA A 209 -9.01 -12.97 8.41
CA ALA A 209 -9.91 -11.91 7.96
C ALA A 209 -9.09 -10.65 7.64
N PRO A 210 -9.40 -9.96 6.52
CA PRO A 210 -8.73 -8.71 6.22
C PRO A 210 -8.97 -7.71 7.35
N THR A 211 -7.89 -7.14 7.88
CA THR A 211 -7.94 -6.17 8.97
C THR A 211 -7.39 -4.82 8.53
N LEU A 212 -7.85 -3.77 9.17
CA LEU A 212 -7.33 -2.43 9.00
C LEU A 212 -6.21 -2.16 10.01
N PRO A 213 -5.21 -1.34 9.65
CA PRO A 213 -4.33 -0.76 10.65
C PRO A 213 -5.15 0.00 11.69
N SER A 214 -4.76 -0.11 12.98
CA SER A 214 -5.52 0.44 14.12
C SER A 214 -5.83 1.94 14.00
N GLN A 215 -5.05 2.68 13.22
CA GLN A 215 -5.25 4.09 12.93
C GLN A 215 -6.58 4.39 12.22
N PHE A 216 -7.18 3.39 11.56
CA PHE A 216 -8.44 3.53 10.81
C PHE A 216 -9.68 3.09 11.60
N ASN A 217 -9.52 2.69 12.88
CA ASN A 217 -10.65 2.24 13.71
C ASN A 217 -11.67 3.35 14.00
N GLU A 218 -11.27 4.61 13.90
CA GLU A 218 -12.14 5.77 14.11
C GLU A 218 -12.86 6.23 12.83
N LEU A 219 -12.50 5.66 11.67
CA LEU A 219 -13.16 6.01 10.41
C LEU A 219 -14.47 5.23 10.29
N GLU A 220 -15.57 5.95 10.36
CA GLU A 220 -16.89 5.43 10.04
C GLU A 220 -17.20 5.66 8.56
N MET A 221 -17.57 4.61 7.85
CA MET A 221 -18.10 4.67 6.49
C MET A 221 -19.57 4.26 6.50
N VAL A 222 -20.28 4.66 5.45
CA VAL A 222 -21.65 4.19 5.23
C VAL A 222 -21.66 2.66 5.26
N PRO A 223 -22.55 2.02 6.03
CA PRO A 223 -22.66 0.57 6.05
C PRO A 223 -22.77 0.02 4.63
N TYR A 224 -21.95 -0.95 4.31
CA TYR A 224 -21.96 -1.61 3.01
C TYR A 224 -23.04 -2.73 3.04
N ASP A 225 -23.91 -2.73 2.04
CA ASP A 225 -24.80 -3.85 1.77
C ASP A 225 -24.25 -4.65 0.58
N ALA A 226 -23.92 -5.92 0.82
CA ALA A 226 -23.41 -6.81 -0.22
C ALA A 226 -24.38 -6.99 -1.41
N ASN A 227 -25.67 -6.75 -1.21
CA ASN A 227 -26.69 -6.83 -2.26
C ASN A 227 -26.64 -5.65 -3.24
N ASP A 228 -26.05 -4.52 -2.85
CA ASP A 228 -25.94 -3.32 -3.69
C ASP A 228 -24.78 -3.39 -4.71
N GLY A 229 -24.00 -4.46 -4.65
CA GLY A 229 -22.80 -4.62 -5.48
C GLY A 229 -21.58 -3.92 -4.87
N LEU A 230 -20.61 -3.46 -5.69
CA LEU A 230 -19.43 -2.76 -5.18
C LEU A 230 -19.77 -1.33 -4.73
N PRO A 231 -19.08 -0.81 -3.68
CA PRO A 231 -19.24 0.58 -3.28
C PRO A 231 -18.82 1.53 -4.42
N ASP A 232 -19.49 2.68 -4.52
CA ASP A 232 -19.08 3.73 -5.45
C ASP A 232 -17.64 4.20 -5.12
N PRO A 233 -16.76 4.31 -6.12
CA PRO A 233 -15.36 4.70 -5.89
C PRO A 233 -15.18 6.06 -5.22
N ILE A 234 -16.08 7.03 -5.46
CA ILE A 234 -16.01 8.34 -4.82
C ILE A 234 -16.40 8.19 -3.35
N GLU A 235 -17.48 7.50 -3.07
CA GLU A 235 -17.97 7.25 -1.71
C GLU A 235 -16.97 6.44 -0.90
N TYR A 236 -16.27 5.51 -1.53
CA TYR A 236 -15.23 4.71 -0.88
C TYR A 236 -13.90 5.45 -0.70
N CYS A 237 -13.36 6.02 -1.77
CA CYS A 237 -12.00 6.59 -1.77
C CYS A 237 -11.92 7.98 -1.14
N THR A 238 -12.98 8.81 -1.22
CA THR A 238 -12.94 10.19 -0.72
C THR A 238 -12.86 10.28 0.80
N PRO A 239 -13.71 9.61 1.59
CA PRO A 239 -13.58 9.59 3.04
C PRO A 239 -12.24 9.02 3.50
N LEU A 240 -11.80 7.92 2.90
CA LEU A 240 -10.53 7.27 3.20
C LEU A 240 -9.34 8.21 2.94
N LYS A 241 -9.36 8.93 1.81
CA LYS A 241 -8.33 9.94 1.47
C LYS A 241 -8.33 11.12 2.43
N GLN A 242 -9.50 11.64 2.79
CA GLN A 242 -9.62 12.79 3.70
C GLN A 242 -9.12 12.43 5.09
N PHE A 243 -9.57 11.31 5.64
CA PHE A 243 -9.11 10.79 6.91
C PHE A 243 -7.60 10.55 6.91
N ALA A 244 -7.11 9.76 5.97
CA ALA A 244 -5.69 9.45 5.87
C ALA A 244 -4.81 10.70 5.68
N SER A 245 -5.29 11.73 4.96
CA SER A 245 -4.58 13.01 4.79
C SER A 245 -4.54 13.83 6.07
N SER A 246 -5.65 13.88 6.85
CA SER A 246 -5.70 14.59 8.13
C SER A 246 -4.77 13.96 9.15
N GLU A 247 -4.83 12.64 9.28
CA GLU A 247 -3.96 11.85 10.15
C GLU A 247 -2.48 11.99 9.75
N ALA A 248 -2.15 11.89 8.46
CA ALA A 248 -0.79 12.09 7.97
C ALA A 248 -0.24 13.49 8.34
N ASN A 249 -1.06 14.53 8.27
CA ASN A 249 -0.68 15.88 8.66
C ASN A 249 -0.46 16.00 10.17
N TRP A 250 -1.31 15.36 10.97
CA TRP A 250 -1.19 15.34 12.42
C TRP A 250 0.08 14.61 12.87
N TYR A 251 0.30 13.38 12.42
CA TYR A 251 1.52 12.61 12.72
C TYR A 251 2.79 13.32 12.28
N SER A 252 2.78 13.94 11.09
CA SER A 252 3.92 14.70 10.57
C SER A 252 4.30 15.86 11.48
N LYS A 253 3.33 16.66 11.92
CA LYS A 253 3.57 17.79 12.82
C LYS A 253 4.12 17.34 14.17
N TRP A 254 3.52 16.28 14.74
CA TRP A 254 3.97 15.72 16.01
C TRP A 254 5.37 15.13 15.92
N PHE A 255 5.66 14.34 14.91
CA PHE A 255 6.97 13.75 14.69
C PHE A 255 8.07 14.82 14.62
N HIS A 256 7.90 15.85 13.78
CA HIS A 256 8.91 16.89 13.62
C HIS A 256 9.07 17.75 14.90
N ARG A 257 7.98 18.06 15.60
CA ARG A 257 8.05 18.80 16.85
C ARG A 257 8.78 18.00 17.93
N ALA A 258 8.42 16.74 18.12
CA ALA A 258 9.05 15.90 19.12
C ALA A 258 10.55 15.67 18.81
N ALA A 259 10.91 15.42 17.54
CA ALA A 259 12.31 15.31 17.13
C ALA A 259 13.09 16.60 17.41
N ALA A 260 12.51 17.76 17.12
CA ALA A 260 13.13 19.05 17.45
C ALA A 260 13.29 19.25 18.97
N ILE A 261 12.28 18.92 19.76
CA ILE A 261 12.36 19.00 21.23
C ILE A 261 13.48 18.11 21.76
N ILE A 262 13.56 16.85 21.32
CA ILE A 262 14.62 15.91 21.73
C ILE A 262 16.00 16.52 21.46
N ILE A 263 16.25 17.04 20.26
CA ILE A 263 17.54 17.61 19.89
C ILE A 263 17.84 18.87 20.71
N LEU A 264 16.88 19.79 20.81
CA LEU A 264 17.06 21.05 21.51
C LEU A 264 17.26 20.86 23.02
N THR A 265 16.59 19.90 23.65
CA THR A 265 16.79 19.61 25.09
C THR A 265 18.18 19.04 25.37
N HIS A 266 18.73 18.20 24.48
CA HIS A 266 20.10 17.71 24.61
C HIS A 266 21.15 18.82 24.41
N VAL A 267 20.96 19.68 23.41
CA VAL A 267 21.80 20.86 23.21
C VAL A 267 21.75 21.79 24.40
N ALA A 268 20.57 22.09 24.91
CA ALA A 268 20.37 22.94 26.08
C ALA A 268 21.00 22.33 27.35
N ALA A 269 20.83 21.03 27.60
CA ALA A 269 21.44 20.32 28.72
C ALA A 269 22.96 20.45 28.69
N THR A 270 23.61 20.25 27.55
CA THR A 270 25.05 20.39 27.41
C THR A 270 25.52 21.84 27.63
N ILE A 271 24.76 22.84 27.19
CA ILE A 271 25.04 24.25 27.44
C ILE A 271 24.96 24.54 28.93
N VAL A 272 23.92 24.09 29.62
CA VAL A 272 23.73 24.26 31.07
C VAL A 272 24.87 23.59 31.86
N ALA A 273 25.24 22.36 31.51
CA ALA A 273 26.39 21.66 32.12
C ALA A 273 27.70 22.46 31.95
N THR A 274 27.96 22.99 30.75
CA THR A 274 29.14 23.79 30.46
C THR A 274 29.17 25.08 31.30
N ILE A 275 28.05 25.78 31.41
CA ILE A 275 27.93 26.99 32.24
C ILE A 275 28.17 26.64 33.74
N GLY A 276 27.57 25.55 34.21
CA GLY A 276 27.78 25.06 35.56
C GLY A 276 29.26 24.79 35.89
N LEU A 277 29.99 24.14 34.97
CA LEU A 277 31.43 23.89 35.10
C LEU A 277 32.25 25.18 35.16
N LEU A 278 31.92 26.17 34.33
CA LEU A 278 32.62 27.45 34.28
C LEU A 278 32.40 28.30 35.56
N THR A 279 31.20 28.26 36.13
CA THR A 279 30.87 29.02 37.36
C THR A 279 31.49 28.39 38.59
N HIS A 280 31.57 27.06 38.70
CA HIS A 280 32.23 26.36 39.80
C HIS A 280 33.75 26.50 39.77
N GLY A 281 34.36 26.49 38.58
CA GLY A 281 35.81 26.64 38.43
C GLY A 281 36.36 28.01 38.87
N SER A 282 35.53 29.04 38.95
CA SER A 282 35.93 30.40 39.33
C SER A 282 35.88 30.67 40.86
N ASN A 283 35.24 29.81 41.68
CA ASN A 283 34.95 30.05 43.09
C ASN A 283 35.91 29.34 44.08
N HIS A 284 37.02 28.77 43.65
CA HIS A 284 37.99 28.07 44.50
C HIS A 284 38.77 28.97 45.47
N GLY A 285 38.25 30.17 45.86
CA GLY A 285 38.95 31.14 46.67
C GLY A 285 38.42 31.36 48.10
N HIS A 286 37.21 31.01 48.46
CA HIS A 286 36.69 31.23 49.82
C HIS A 286 35.70 30.14 50.23
N GLY A 287 36.02 29.48 51.31
CA GLY A 287 35.51 28.33 52.04
C GLY A 287 34.05 28.30 52.51
N GLU A 288 33.08 28.43 51.61
CA GLU A 288 31.72 27.95 51.85
C GLU A 288 31.31 27.04 50.68
N GLU A 289 31.25 25.73 50.93
CA GLU A 289 30.71 24.75 50.03
C GLU A 289 29.17 24.92 49.93
N HIS A 290 28.71 26.00 49.27
CA HIS A 290 27.36 26.02 48.77
C HIS A 290 27.32 25.07 47.58
N HIS A 291 26.86 23.83 47.80
CA HIS A 291 26.55 22.89 46.72
C HIS A 291 25.45 23.48 45.87
N ASP A 292 25.84 24.15 44.80
CA ASP A 292 24.89 24.73 43.83
C ASP A 292 24.34 23.63 42.91
N TYR A 293 23.35 22.89 43.43
CA TYR A 293 22.68 21.81 42.69
C TYR A 293 21.77 22.30 41.58
N VAL A 294 21.63 23.61 41.36
CA VAL A 294 20.70 24.19 40.38
C VAL A 294 21.04 23.75 38.96
N PHE A 295 22.30 23.85 38.55
CA PHE A 295 22.72 23.45 37.19
C PHE A 295 22.53 21.95 36.92
N PRO A 296 23.00 21.02 37.79
CA PRO A 296 22.75 19.59 37.64
C PRO A 296 21.26 19.20 37.59
N ILE A 297 20.41 19.87 38.38
CA ILE A 297 18.97 19.61 38.38
C ILE A 297 18.33 20.05 37.05
N ILE A 298 18.70 21.21 36.54
CA ILE A 298 18.19 21.69 35.23
C ILE A 298 18.67 20.76 34.11
N GLU A 299 19.96 20.40 34.11
CA GLU A 299 20.54 19.46 33.13
C GLU A 299 19.77 18.13 33.14
N LEU A 300 19.63 17.50 34.31
CA LEU A 300 18.91 16.24 34.45
C LEU A 300 17.45 16.36 33.98
N SER A 301 16.78 17.46 34.33
CA SER A 301 15.40 17.70 33.91
C SER A 301 15.26 17.79 32.36
N LEU A 302 16.20 18.47 31.70
CA LEU A 302 16.23 18.57 30.23
C LEU A 302 16.50 17.20 29.56
N LEU A 303 17.43 16.41 30.10
CA LEU A 303 17.74 15.07 29.63
C LEU A 303 16.54 14.12 29.78
N LEU A 304 15.88 14.15 30.96
CA LEU A 304 14.68 13.35 31.23
C LEU A 304 13.52 13.75 30.29
N LEU A 305 13.37 15.04 29.99
CA LEU A 305 12.36 15.52 29.05
C LEU A 305 12.65 14.99 27.63
N GLY A 306 13.89 15.08 27.17
CA GLY A 306 14.30 14.55 25.87
C GLY A 306 14.08 13.03 25.76
N LEU A 307 14.50 12.29 26.81
CA LEU A 307 14.29 10.85 26.91
C LEU A 307 12.79 10.48 26.89
N GLY A 308 11.97 11.22 27.63
CA GLY A 308 10.52 11.01 27.70
C GLY A 308 9.86 11.15 26.32
N PHE A 309 10.23 12.21 25.56
CA PHE A 309 9.74 12.36 24.17
C PHE A 309 10.25 11.26 23.24
N HIS A 310 11.51 10.83 23.37
CA HIS A 310 12.04 9.73 22.59
C HIS A 310 11.27 8.43 22.84
N LEU A 311 11.08 8.05 24.10
CA LEU A 311 10.31 6.87 24.49
C LEU A 311 8.86 6.95 24.02
N TYR A 312 8.24 8.12 24.12
CA TYR A 312 6.88 8.34 23.62
C TYR A 312 6.75 8.11 22.11
N LEU A 313 7.67 8.69 21.29
CA LEU A 313 7.69 8.48 19.85
C LEU A 313 7.86 7.00 19.49
N HIS A 314 8.75 6.31 20.20
CA HIS A 314 9.03 4.89 20.00
C HIS A 314 7.83 4.02 20.38
N TRP A 315 7.28 4.20 21.59
CA TRP A 315 6.16 3.40 22.10
C TRP A 315 4.88 3.57 21.26
N ARG A 316 4.60 4.79 20.81
CA ARG A 316 3.41 5.08 19.98
C ARG A 316 3.63 4.78 18.50
N HIS A 317 4.77 4.29 18.09
CA HIS A 317 5.10 3.99 16.68
C HIS A 317 4.72 5.10 15.69
N ILE A 318 4.85 6.39 16.12
CA ILE A 318 4.35 7.56 15.38
C ILE A 318 4.92 7.62 13.95
N GLY A 319 6.19 7.27 13.76
CA GLY A 319 6.82 7.25 12.44
C GLY A 319 6.20 6.21 11.49
N LYS A 320 5.93 4.99 11.98
CA LYS A 320 5.29 3.91 11.21
C LYS A 320 3.84 4.28 10.86
N SER A 321 3.09 4.77 11.85
CA SER A 321 1.69 5.20 11.64
C SER A 321 1.59 6.33 10.62
N TRP A 322 2.47 7.33 10.70
CA TRP A 322 2.55 8.40 9.72
C TRP A 322 2.80 7.88 8.31
N ALA A 323 3.77 6.96 8.17
CA ALA A 323 4.09 6.38 6.87
C ALA A 323 2.90 5.60 6.27
N PHE A 324 2.15 4.86 7.09
CA PHE A 324 0.97 4.10 6.68
C PHE A 324 -0.14 5.00 6.14
N VAL A 325 -0.58 5.98 6.94
CA VAL A 325 -1.69 6.85 6.52
C VAL A 325 -1.30 7.72 5.32
N ARG A 326 -0.05 8.16 5.21
CA ARG A 326 0.43 8.91 4.05
C ARG A 326 0.38 8.08 2.78
N LEU A 327 0.83 6.83 2.81
CA LEU A 327 0.82 5.95 1.64
C LEU A 327 -0.63 5.70 1.17
N ILE A 328 -1.56 5.45 2.09
CA ILE A 328 -2.98 5.29 1.76
C ILE A 328 -3.57 6.59 1.17
N ALA A 329 -3.23 7.76 1.74
CA ALA A 329 -3.69 9.04 1.21
C ALA A 329 -3.21 9.29 -0.23
N GLU A 330 -1.94 9.03 -0.53
CA GLU A 330 -1.37 9.20 -1.87
C GLU A 330 -1.97 8.19 -2.86
N THR A 331 -2.16 6.93 -2.45
CA THR A 331 -2.83 5.93 -3.30
C THR A 331 -4.24 6.35 -3.68
N ASN A 332 -5.06 6.81 -2.72
CA ASN A 332 -6.40 7.29 -3.02
C ASN A 332 -6.39 8.57 -3.88
N ARG A 333 -5.35 9.40 -3.76
CA ARG A 333 -5.15 10.56 -4.63
C ARG A 333 -4.86 10.15 -6.07
N SER A 334 -3.98 9.16 -6.27
CA SER A 334 -3.67 8.59 -7.58
C SER A 334 -4.89 7.95 -8.22
N VAL A 335 -5.61 7.09 -7.49
CA VAL A 335 -6.88 6.49 -7.94
C VAL A 335 -7.88 7.56 -8.38
N SER A 336 -8.06 8.61 -7.57
CA SER A 336 -8.99 9.70 -7.90
C SER A 336 -8.56 10.47 -9.15
N ALA A 337 -7.26 10.59 -9.41
CA ALA A 337 -6.73 11.32 -10.56
C ALA A 337 -6.92 10.56 -11.88
N VAL A 338 -6.71 9.23 -11.87
CA VAL A 338 -6.77 8.39 -13.09
C VAL A 338 -8.14 7.78 -13.36
N ARG A 339 -9.13 8.05 -12.51
CA ARG A 339 -10.47 7.43 -12.57
C ARG A 339 -11.12 7.53 -13.95
N LYS A 340 -10.95 8.68 -14.63
CA LYS A 340 -11.56 8.97 -15.93
C LYS A 340 -10.69 8.53 -17.13
N ILE A 341 -9.46 8.09 -16.87
CA ILE A 341 -8.44 7.81 -17.91
C ILE A 341 -8.35 6.32 -18.23
N ASN A 342 -9.26 5.48 -17.76
CA ASN A 342 -9.20 4.03 -17.96
C ASN A 342 -7.81 3.41 -17.67
N CYS A 343 -7.14 3.89 -16.64
CA CYS A 343 -5.77 3.51 -16.28
C CYS A 343 -5.78 2.61 -15.04
N GLY A 344 -5.34 1.37 -15.18
CA GLY A 344 -5.17 0.45 -14.04
C GLY A 344 -3.88 0.72 -13.28
N LEU A 345 -3.95 0.84 -11.96
CA LEU A 345 -2.79 1.05 -11.09
C LEU A 345 -2.18 -0.29 -10.62
N GLU A 346 -1.93 -1.22 -11.53
CA GLU A 346 -1.39 -2.56 -11.21
C GLU A 346 -0.03 -2.52 -10.48
N TYR A 347 0.74 -1.46 -10.68
CA TYR A 347 2.02 -1.24 -10.03
C TYR A 347 1.95 -1.30 -8.50
N LEU A 348 0.85 -0.83 -7.90
CA LEU A 348 0.66 -0.85 -6.45
C LEU A 348 0.81 -2.24 -5.83
N PHE A 349 0.50 -3.30 -6.59
CA PHE A 349 0.58 -4.68 -6.10
C PHE A 349 1.99 -5.28 -6.19
N ARG A 350 2.89 -4.63 -6.93
CA ARG A 350 4.30 -5.02 -7.04
C ARG A 350 5.14 -4.40 -5.93
N LEU A 351 4.62 -3.40 -5.21
CA LEU A 351 5.32 -2.79 -4.09
C LEU A 351 5.46 -3.79 -2.93
N PRO A 352 6.62 -3.86 -2.28
CA PRO A 352 6.81 -4.65 -1.07
C PRO A 352 6.09 -4.00 0.11
N LEU A 353 4.76 -4.17 0.16
CA LEU A 353 3.92 -3.62 1.21
C LEU A 353 3.85 -4.57 2.42
N PRO A 354 3.81 -4.04 3.64
CA PRO A 354 3.48 -4.82 4.83
C PRO A 354 2.14 -5.54 4.69
N SER A 355 2.04 -6.69 5.35
CA SER A 355 0.82 -7.51 5.33
C SER A 355 -0.43 -6.74 5.76
N GLU A 356 -0.29 -5.83 6.73
CA GLU A 356 -1.38 -5.02 7.28
C GLU A 356 -1.98 -4.03 6.25
N LEU A 357 -1.22 -3.62 5.24
CA LEU A 357 -1.70 -2.69 4.20
C LEU A 357 -2.29 -3.38 2.97
N LYS A 358 -1.93 -4.64 2.71
CA LYS A 358 -2.39 -5.38 1.53
C LYS A 358 -3.92 -5.41 1.37
N PRO A 359 -4.72 -5.67 2.42
CA PRO A 359 -6.18 -5.70 2.29
C PRO A 359 -6.76 -4.36 1.82
N VAL A 360 -6.28 -3.24 2.38
CA VAL A 360 -6.75 -1.89 2.00
C VAL A 360 -6.43 -1.59 0.54
N PHE A 361 -5.20 -1.87 0.12
CA PHE A 361 -4.79 -1.64 -1.28
C PHE A 361 -5.54 -2.52 -2.27
N ARG A 362 -5.78 -3.79 -1.93
CA ARG A 362 -6.60 -4.70 -2.74
C ARG A 362 -8.03 -4.16 -2.91
N SER A 363 -8.62 -3.66 -1.83
CA SER A 363 -9.98 -3.11 -1.85
C SER A 363 -10.06 -1.84 -2.69
N ILE A 364 -9.14 -0.89 -2.49
CA ILE A 364 -9.04 0.33 -3.31
C ILE A 364 -8.91 -0.03 -4.80
N ASN A 365 -8.10 -1.04 -5.14
CA ASN A 365 -7.92 -1.46 -6.53
C ASN A 365 -9.19 -2.07 -7.13
N VAL A 366 -9.87 -2.96 -6.42
CA VAL A 366 -11.10 -3.59 -6.94
C VAL A 366 -12.17 -2.53 -7.20
N VAL A 367 -12.34 -1.60 -6.26
CA VAL A 367 -13.27 -0.46 -6.40
C VAL A 367 -12.87 0.43 -7.58
N HIS A 368 -11.57 0.72 -7.73
CA HIS A 368 -11.05 1.50 -8.86
C HIS A 368 -11.27 0.82 -10.20
N LEU A 369 -10.92 -0.45 -10.33
CA LEU A 369 -11.08 -1.22 -11.57
C LEU A 369 -12.54 -1.31 -12.02
N ASN A 370 -13.47 -1.40 -11.08
CA ASN A 370 -14.89 -1.38 -11.39
C ASN A 370 -15.34 -0.04 -12.00
N ALA A 371 -14.76 1.06 -11.54
CA ALA A 371 -15.09 2.40 -12.03
C ALA A 371 -14.51 2.72 -13.40
N THR A 372 -13.32 2.22 -13.72
CA THR A 372 -12.65 2.52 -15.00
C THR A 372 -13.44 1.98 -16.20
N LYS A 373 -14.24 0.93 -16.00
CA LYS A 373 -15.16 0.41 -17.04
C LYS A 373 -16.32 1.36 -17.36
N SER A 374 -16.83 2.08 -16.36
CA SER A 374 -17.99 2.96 -16.52
C SER A 374 -17.66 4.31 -17.17
N GLY A 375 -16.39 4.68 -17.28
CA GLY A 375 -15.92 5.99 -17.76
C GLY A 375 -15.57 6.05 -19.27
N ALA A 376 -15.90 5.03 -20.06
CA ALA A 376 -15.47 4.92 -21.45
C ALA A 376 -16.06 5.96 -22.43
N ASP A 377 -17.03 6.78 -22.00
CA ASP A 377 -17.76 7.71 -22.86
C ASP A 377 -17.27 9.19 -22.78
N GLU A 378 -16.30 9.52 -21.90
CA GLU A 378 -15.78 10.90 -21.83
C GLU A 378 -14.79 11.18 -22.97
N GLN A 379 -14.84 12.42 -23.53
CA GLN A 379 -13.88 12.86 -24.55
C GLN A 379 -12.47 12.88 -23.93
N TRP A 380 -11.54 12.20 -24.53
CA TRP A 380 -10.18 12.02 -24.00
C TRP A 380 -9.45 13.36 -23.80
N GLU A 381 -9.73 14.39 -24.62
CA GLU A 381 -9.17 15.73 -24.48
C GLU A 381 -9.59 16.39 -23.16
N THR A 382 -10.84 16.22 -22.78
CA THR A 382 -11.36 16.75 -21.49
C THR A 382 -10.66 16.03 -20.32
N CYS A 383 -10.50 14.72 -20.40
CA CYS A 383 -9.78 13.96 -19.37
C CYS A 383 -8.31 14.37 -19.27
N ARG A 384 -7.66 14.60 -20.42
CA ARG A 384 -6.29 15.10 -20.49
C ARG A 384 -6.15 16.46 -19.81
N ASP A 385 -6.97 17.42 -20.18
CA ASP A 385 -6.90 18.80 -19.67
C ASP A 385 -7.22 18.86 -18.16
N GLU A 386 -8.15 18.03 -17.71
CA GLU A 386 -8.45 17.86 -16.30
C GLU A 386 -7.26 17.24 -15.53
N TYR A 387 -6.61 16.21 -16.06
CA TYR A 387 -5.46 15.57 -15.45
C TYR A 387 -4.26 16.53 -15.42
N LEU A 388 -3.98 17.24 -16.51
CA LEU A 388 -2.94 18.26 -16.56
C LEU A 388 -3.13 19.32 -15.47
N SER A 389 -4.29 19.97 -15.43
CA SER A 389 -4.53 21.07 -14.49
C SER A 389 -4.65 20.62 -13.03
N LYS A 390 -5.42 19.54 -12.76
CA LYS A 390 -5.70 19.11 -11.39
C LYS A 390 -4.61 18.20 -10.80
N ARG A 391 -3.84 17.50 -11.64
CA ARG A 391 -2.82 16.57 -11.17
C ARG A 391 -1.41 17.09 -11.45
N ILE A 392 -1.02 17.26 -12.70
CA ILE A 392 0.36 17.63 -13.07
C ILE A 392 0.73 19.02 -12.53
N ASP A 393 -0.03 20.06 -12.87
CA ASP A 393 0.27 21.44 -12.49
C ASP A 393 0.22 21.64 -10.96
N ASN A 394 -0.76 21.03 -10.29
CA ASN A 394 -0.85 21.07 -8.83
C ASN A 394 0.31 20.33 -8.14
N GLN A 395 0.72 19.17 -8.67
CA GLN A 395 1.86 18.44 -8.11
C GLN A 395 3.17 19.17 -8.38
N LEU A 396 3.34 19.75 -9.55
CA LEU A 396 4.51 20.55 -9.90
C LEU A 396 4.66 21.74 -8.93
N ALA A 397 3.59 22.51 -8.74
CA ALA A 397 3.59 23.63 -7.80
C ALA A 397 3.89 23.18 -6.36
N PHE A 398 3.33 22.03 -5.95
CA PHE A 398 3.60 21.46 -4.63
C PHE A 398 5.07 21.07 -4.45
N TYR A 399 5.67 20.36 -5.42
CA TYR A 399 7.06 19.91 -5.32
C TYR A 399 8.05 21.08 -5.41
N ASP A 400 7.78 22.10 -6.23
CA ASP A 400 8.59 23.31 -6.31
C ASP A 400 8.61 24.08 -4.98
N ASP A 401 7.45 24.33 -4.39
CA ASP A 401 7.35 25.01 -3.09
C ASP A 401 8.05 24.20 -1.98
N ARG A 402 7.86 22.87 -1.97
CA ARG A 402 8.51 22.00 -0.99
C ARG A 402 10.02 21.91 -1.18
N TYR A 403 10.51 21.89 -2.42
CA TYR A 403 11.93 21.95 -2.73
C TYR A 403 12.56 23.23 -2.20
N LEU A 404 11.96 24.38 -2.52
CA LEU A 404 12.49 25.69 -2.09
C LEU A 404 12.58 25.80 -0.56
N ARG A 405 11.56 25.32 0.15
CA ARG A 405 11.57 25.30 1.63
C ARG A 405 12.62 24.35 2.19
N ALA A 406 12.71 23.13 1.68
CA ALA A 406 13.69 22.14 2.14
C ALA A 406 15.12 22.64 1.90
N GLU A 407 15.39 23.19 0.73
CA GLU A 407 16.70 23.74 0.34
C GLU A 407 17.11 24.95 1.20
N LYS A 408 16.15 25.85 1.50
CA LYS A 408 16.40 26.99 2.40
C LYS A 408 16.82 26.52 3.79
N TRP A 409 16.08 25.56 4.38
CA TRP A 409 16.40 25.03 5.69
C TRP A 409 17.70 24.24 5.69
N ARG A 410 17.96 23.42 4.66
CA ARG A 410 19.23 22.69 4.49
C ARG A 410 20.42 23.65 4.48
N LYS A 411 20.35 24.73 3.65
CA LYS A 411 21.39 25.75 3.58
C LYS A 411 21.59 26.47 4.93
N CYS A 412 20.50 26.80 5.62
CA CYS A 412 20.56 27.42 6.96
C CYS A 412 21.30 26.52 7.96
N CYS A 413 20.94 25.25 8.07
CA CYS A 413 21.59 24.30 8.96
C CYS A 413 23.07 24.09 8.61
N SER A 414 23.40 23.98 7.31
CA SER A 414 24.77 23.83 6.83
C SER A 414 25.60 25.08 7.14
N TRP A 415 25.04 26.28 6.93
CA TRP A 415 25.71 27.53 7.28
C TRP A 415 25.96 27.64 8.81
N MET A 416 24.96 27.32 9.63
CA MET A 416 25.12 27.29 11.09
C MET A 416 26.23 26.31 11.51
N PHE A 417 26.23 25.09 10.96
CA PHE A 417 27.29 24.12 11.22
C PHE A 417 28.67 24.69 10.90
N THR A 418 28.83 25.23 9.70
CA THR A 418 30.13 25.78 9.26
C THR A 418 30.56 26.96 10.12
N ALA A 419 29.66 27.91 10.39
CA ALA A 419 29.96 29.09 11.18
C ALA A 419 30.38 28.76 12.62
N PHE A 420 29.59 27.93 13.32
CA PHE A 420 29.88 27.56 14.72
C PHE A 420 31.10 26.64 14.83
N SER A 421 31.29 25.70 13.90
CA SER A 421 32.49 24.86 13.87
C SER A 421 33.76 25.69 13.62
N THR A 422 33.72 26.62 12.66
CA THR A 422 34.86 27.50 12.39
C THR A 422 35.17 28.42 13.56
N ALA A 423 34.15 29.02 14.18
CA ALA A 423 34.32 29.86 15.35
C ALA A 423 34.94 29.08 16.54
N SER A 424 34.49 27.83 16.75
CA SER A 424 35.10 26.96 17.77
C SER A 424 36.58 26.70 17.52
N VAL A 425 36.94 26.35 16.28
CA VAL A 425 38.34 26.11 15.88
C VAL A 425 39.17 27.36 16.14
N LEU A 426 38.70 28.55 15.75
CA LEU A 426 39.41 29.82 15.98
C LEU A 426 39.60 30.10 17.48
N ILE A 427 38.62 29.85 18.32
CA ILE A 427 38.71 29.99 19.77
C ILE A 427 39.76 29.02 20.34
N ILE A 428 39.76 27.78 19.92
CA ILE A 428 40.75 26.79 20.38
C ILE A 428 42.16 27.19 19.94
N LEU A 429 42.32 27.59 18.66
CA LEU A 429 43.60 28.05 18.12
C LEU A 429 44.11 29.28 18.88
N SER A 430 43.25 30.23 19.25
CA SER A 430 43.67 31.41 20.00
C SER A 430 44.27 31.05 21.36
N ASN A 431 43.84 29.94 21.98
CA ASN A 431 44.40 29.44 23.21
C ASN A 431 45.80 28.80 23.06
N PHE A 432 46.21 28.44 21.83
CA PHE A 432 47.54 27.90 21.52
C PHE A 432 48.54 28.95 21.07
N LEU A 433 48.08 30.14 20.63
CA LEU A 433 48.93 31.16 19.97
C LEU A 433 49.73 32.08 20.94
N GLY A 434 49.72 31.82 22.23
CA GLY A 434 50.67 32.46 23.12
C GLY A 434 50.12 32.93 24.48
N ASP A 435 50.99 32.83 25.50
CA ASP A 435 50.69 33.25 26.88
C ASP A 435 50.30 34.72 27.03
N GLN A 436 50.79 35.60 26.13
CA GLN A 436 50.46 37.02 26.12
C GLN A 436 49.01 37.36 25.74
N LEU A 437 48.38 36.54 24.91
CA LEU A 437 46.94 36.68 24.58
C LEU A 437 46.04 36.06 25.63
N ARG A 438 46.51 35.05 26.34
CA ARG A 438 45.76 34.31 27.35
C ARG A 438 45.39 35.16 28.57
N GLU A 439 46.24 36.10 28.99
CA GLU A 439 45.93 37.03 30.11
C GLU A 439 44.78 37.99 29.81
N HIS A 440 44.42 38.19 28.52
CA HIS A 440 43.36 39.12 28.09
C HIS A 440 42.08 38.43 27.67
N ILE A 441 42.06 37.07 27.55
CA ILE A 441 40.88 36.31 27.13
C ILE A 441 40.07 35.92 28.39
N PRO A 442 38.84 36.40 28.55
CA PRO A 442 37.99 36.03 29.66
C PRO A 442 37.75 34.50 29.69
N HIS A 443 37.74 33.88 30.87
CA HIS A 443 37.56 32.44 31.05
C HIS A 443 36.27 31.88 30.41
N TRP A 444 35.20 32.68 30.28
CA TRP A 444 33.96 32.28 29.62
C TRP A 444 34.14 32.02 28.12
N VAL A 445 35.15 32.63 27.45
CA VAL A 445 35.43 32.38 26.04
C VAL A 445 35.88 30.94 25.79
N ALA A 446 36.59 30.33 26.77
CA ALA A 446 36.96 28.92 26.68
C ALA A 446 35.69 28.01 26.62
N GLY A 447 34.64 28.38 27.37
CA GLY A 447 33.35 27.68 27.32
C GLY A 447 32.65 27.74 25.98
N LEU A 448 32.81 28.83 25.22
CA LEU A 448 32.28 28.91 23.85
C LEU A 448 32.94 27.89 22.92
N GLY A 449 34.20 27.51 23.17
CA GLY A 449 34.86 26.42 22.46
C GLY A 449 34.17 25.06 22.57
N ILE A 450 33.42 24.85 23.65
CA ILE A 450 32.61 23.64 23.89
C ILE A 450 31.17 23.83 23.36
N ILE A 451 30.56 24.99 23.61
CA ILE A 451 29.16 25.26 23.25
C ILE A 451 28.96 25.31 21.73
N PHE A 452 29.89 25.92 20.99
CA PHE A 452 29.73 26.09 19.54
C PHE A 452 29.71 24.77 18.77
N PRO A 453 30.57 23.78 19.02
CA PRO A 453 30.43 22.46 18.38
C PRO A 453 29.10 21.78 18.68
N VAL A 454 28.57 21.93 19.89
CA VAL A 454 27.27 21.35 20.28
C VAL A 454 26.13 21.98 19.49
N ILE A 455 26.14 23.29 19.30
CA ILE A 455 25.16 24.00 18.45
C ILE A 455 25.31 23.53 16.98
N ALA A 456 26.54 23.40 16.50
CA ALA A 456 26.82 22.92 15.14
C ALA A 456 26.25 21.50 14.92
N VAL A 457 26.55 20.57 15.83
CA VAL A 457 26.01 19.21 15.78
C VAL A 457 24.48 19.22 15.91
N GLY A 458 23.91 20.06 16.78
CA GLY A 458 22.45 20.23 16.91
C GLY A 458 21.80 20.66 15.60
N ALA A 459 22.39 21.61 14.87
CA ALA A 459 21.91 22.06 13.57
C ALA A 459 21.91 20.92 12.52
N MET A 460 22.99 20.12 12.48
CA MET A 460 23.07 18.96 11.58
C MET A 460 22.08 17.86 11.98
N SER A 461 21.90 17.62 13.28
CA SER A 461 20.93 16.65 13.80
C SER A 461 19.49 17.04 13.42
N LEU A 462 19.14 18.33 13.49
CA LEU A 462 17.85 18.85 13.02
C LEU A 462 17.67 18.64 11.52
N SER A 463 18.71 18.89 10.71
CA SER A 463 18.69 18.64 9.27
C SER A 463 18.46 17.15 8.96
N ALA A 464 19.17 16.27 9.66
CA ALA A 464 19.03 14.82 9.50
C ALA A 464 17.66 14.31 9.96
N ALA A 465 17.16 14.76 11.13
CA ALA A 465 15.84 14.38 11.63
C ALA A 465 14.69 14.83 10.71
N ALA A 466 14.84 15.98 10.04
CA ALA A 466 13.91 16.46 9.03
C ALA A 466 14.15 15.86 7.64
N ASP A 467 15.19 15.05 7.45
CA ASP A 467 15.57 14.42 6.17
C ASP A 467 15.71 15.45 5.02
N LEU A 468 16.28 16.65 5.34
CA LEU A 468 16.22 17.79 4.44
C LEU A 468 16.98 17.55 3.14
N GLU A 469 18.09 16.85 3.15
CA GLU A 469 18.91 16.56 1.97
C GLU A 469 18.18 15.61 1.02
N ALA A 470 17.73 14.44 1.50
CA ALA A 470 17.01 13.47 0.69
C ALA A 470 15.68 14.03 0.18
N ARG A 471 14.98 14.84 0.98
CA ARG A 471 13.73 15.49 0.57
C ARG A 471 13.97 16.55 -0.51
N SER A 472 15.02 17.38 -0.36
CA SER A 472 15.38 18.38 -1.37
C SER A 472 15.66 17.72 -2.72
N GLU A 473 16.47 16.66 -2.74
CA GLU A 473 16.81 15.93 -3.97
C GLU A 473 15.59 15.22 -4.58
N THR A 474 14.80 14.54 -3.75
CA THR A 474 13.58 13.86 -4.21
C THR A 474 12.57 14.85 -4.81
N PHE A 475 12.32 15.98 -4.14
CA PHE A 475 11.38 16.98 -4.64
C PHE A 475 11.86 17.62 -5.95
N ARG A 476 13.16 17.90 -6.05
CA ARG A 476 13.78 18.41 -7.27
C ARG A 476 13.64 17.43 -8.43
N SER A 477 13.99 16.16 -8.21
CA SER A 477 13.94 15.14 -9.27
C SER A 477 12.51 14.88 -9.72
N THR A 478 11.53 14.87 -8.79
CA THR A 478 10.12 14.67 -9.12
C THR A 478 9.55 15.89 -9.86
N ALA A 479 9.89 17.12 -9.45
CA ALA A 479 9.49 18.32 -10.19
C ALA A 479 10.09 18.36 -11.61
N SER A 480 11.35 17.95 -11.77
CA SER A 480 11.99 17.84 -13.09
C SER A 480 11.29 16.82 -13.98
N PHE A 481 10.96 15.64 -13.44
CA PHE A 481 10.20 14.62 -14.15
C PHE A 481 8.83 15.14 -14.60
N LEU A 482 8.07 15.79 -13.71
CA LEU A 482 6.76 16.34 -14.07
C LEU A 482 6.83 17.42 -15.16
N ARG A 483 7.88 18.26 -15.16
CA ARG A 483 8.14 19.24 -16.24
C ARG A 483 8.41 18.56 -17.58
N GLU A 484 9.10 17.42 -17.56
CA GLU A 484 9.35 16.63 -18.77
C GLU A 484 8.08 15.92 -19.26
N GLN A 485 7.24 15.43 -18.35
CA GLN A 485 5.99 14.75 -18.72
C GLN A 485 4.92 15.71 -19.25
N ARG A 486 4.83 16.92 -18.73
CA ARG A 486 3.79 17.90 -19.09
C ARG A 486 3.61 18.10 -20.59
N PRO A 487 4.64 18.40 -21.40
CA PRO A 487 4.50 18.54 -22.85
C PRO A 487 4.06 17.23 -23.54
N LYS A 488 4.48 16.06 -23.06
CA LYS A 488 4.02 14.77 -23.61
C LYS A 488 2.50 14.58 -23.47
N PHE A 489 1.94 15.05 -22.36
CA PHE A 489 0.48 15.05 -22.17
C PHE A 489 -0.21 16.04 -23.11
N GLU A 490 0.38 17.22 -23.36
CA GLU A 490 -0.15 18.19 -24.32
C GLU A 490 -0.17 17.65 -25.77
N ASP A 491 0.83 16.84 -26.10
CA ASP A 491 0.99 16.21 -27.42
C ASP A 491 0.19 14.91 -27.58
N ALA A 492 -0.38 14.36 -26.50
CA ALA A 492 -1.16 13.10 -26.56
C ALA A 492 -2.37 13.24 -27.49
N MET A 493 -2.58 12.22 -28.34
CA MET A 493 -3.61 12.22 -29.39
C MET A 493 -4.69 11.14 -29.20
N SER A 494 -4.62 10.35 -28.12
CA SER A 494 -5.57 9.28 -27.86
C SER A 494 -5.70 8.96 -26.38
N MET A 495 -6.85 8.35 -26.00
CA MET A 495 -7.06 7.84 -24.64
C MET A 495 -6.01 6.79 -24.24
N ASN A 496 -5.56 5.97 -25.18
CA ASN A 496 -4.55 4.95 -24.88
C ASN A 496 -3.18 5.55 -24.53
N GLU A 497 -2.76 6.55 -25.30
CA GLU A 497 -1.52 7.29 -25.03
C GLU A 497 -1.60 8.07 -23.71
N LEU A 498 -2.73 8.75 -23.45
CA LEU A 498 -3.03 9.41 -22.20
C LEU A 498 -2.95 8.44 -21.02
N SER A 499 -3.53 7.24 -21.14
CA SER A 499 -3.49 6.19 -20.13
C SER A 499 -2.06 5.73 -19.81
N GLN A 500 -1.22 5.55 -20.82
CA GLN A 500 0.17 5.14 -20.63
C GLN A 500 0.99 6.23 -19.92
N LEU A 501 0.85 7.49 -20.33
CA LEU A 501 1.50 8.62 -19.68
C LEU A 501 1.04 8.82 -18.23
N ALA A 502 -0.27 8.66 -17.97
CA ALA A 502 -0.81 8.72 -16.63
C ALA A 502 -0.28 7.58 -15.75
N LEU A 503 -0.21 6.36 -16.27
CA LEU A 503 0.36 5.21 -15.57
C LEU A 503 1.82 5.47 -15.18
N GLU A 504 2.67 5.88 -16.13
CA GLU A 504 4.09 6.20 -15.88
C GLU A 504 4.23 7.28 -14.79
N THR A 505 3.38 8.31 -14.86
CA THR A 505 3.40 9.41 -13.90
C THR A 505 2.99 8.98 -12.50
N GLU A 506 1.89 8.23 -12.38
CA GLU A 506 1.43 7.76 -11.07
C GLU A 506 2.37 6.69 -10.48
N GLU A 507 2.97 5.82 -11.29
CA GLU A 507 4.01 4.89 -10.85
C GLU A 507 5.20 5.63 -10.24
N ARG A 508 5.64 6.72 -10.84
CA ARG A 508 6.73 7.55 -10.32
C ARG A 508 6.36 8.23 -9.00
N LEU A 509 5.17 8.84 -8.91
CA LEU A 509 4.69 9.54 -7.72
C LEU A 509 4.46 8.58 -6.54
N LEU A 510 3.84 7.44 -6.81
CA LEU A 510 3.62 6.41 -5.79
C LEU A 510 4.91 5.71 -5.40
N GLY A 511 5.82 5.46 -6.35
CA GLY A 511 7.13 4.88 -6.10
C GLY A 511 7.98 5.76 -5.16
N GLU A 512 7.94 7.09 -5.32
CA GLU A 512 8.55 8.03 -4.37
C GLU A 512 8.00 7.84 -2.95
N THR A 513 6.66 7.81 -2.82
CA THR A 513 5.99 7.66 -1.52
C THR A 513 6.28 6.29 -0.90
N ALA A 514 6.31 5.22 -1.69
CA ALA A 514 6.63 3.88 -1.22
C ALA A 514 8.10 3.75 -0.77
N ASN A 515 9.04 4.35 -1.49
CA ASN A 515 10.45 4.40 -1.10
C ASN A 515 10.65 5.18 0.21
N TRP A 516 9.94 6.31 0.36
CA TRP A 516 9.93 7.07 1.61
C TRP A 516 9.32 6.24 2.75
N PHE A 517 8.20 5.54 2.49
CA PHE A 517 7.56 4.62 3.44
C PHE A 517 8.54 3.54 3.91
N SER A 518 9.22 2.86 2.99
CA SER A 518 10.18 1.80 3.31
C SER A 518 11.29 2.32 4.23
N ARG A 519 11.87 3.47 3.91
CA ARG A 519 12.91 4.09 4.75
C ARG A 519 12.40 4.41 6.16
N ARG A 520 11.19 4.95 6.29
CA ARG A 520 10.61 5.34 7.59
C ARG A 520 10.13 4.17 8.44
N SER A 521 9.59 3.12 7.83
CA SER A 521 9.13 1.93 8.56
C SER A 521 10.28 1.11 9.14
N TYR A 522 11.44 1.08 8.48
CA TYR A 522 12.64 0.40 8.99
C TYR A 522 13.38 1.21 10.06
N LEU A 523 13.40 2.53 10.00
CA LEU A 523 14.03 3.37 11.02
C LEU A 523 13.32 3.34 12.38
N GLY A 524 12.10 2.83 12.46
CA GLY A 524 11.37 2.63 13.72
C GLY A 524 11.70 1.31 14.45
N VAL A 525 12.62 0.49 13.92
CA VAL A 525 13.02 -0.82 14.48
C VAL A 525 14.42 -0.78 15.10
N ALA A 526 15.12 0.37 15.01
CA ALA A 526 16.45 0.57 15.63
C ALA A 526 16.34 1.21 17.00
#